data_511d6a4055554351f64d7a4645aa28a6
#
_entry.id   511d6a4055554351f64d7a4645aa28a6
#
_cell.length_a   1.000
_cell.length_b   1.000
_cell.length_c   1.000
_cell.angle_alpha   90.00
_cell.angle_beta   90.00
_cell.angle_gamma   90.00
#
_symmetry.space_group_name_H-M   'P 1'
#
loop_
_entity.id
_entity.type
_entity.pdbx_description
1 polymer ?
#
loop_
_entity_poly.entity_id
_entity_poly.type
_entity_poly.pdbx_seq_one_letter_code
_entity_poly.pdbx_strand_id
1 'polypeptide(L)'
;MELPTQRPDTSVTSAKWIFTPYDIAYVDAVGSTAITVEPKELKVLAATADDKVYDGTADVSFSDIVLEGIEEGDEVSADIGTIRGTLKDVKAGNYTSVTLPELRLTGKDKENYILVQPTDEIPLTKAVNVAKSSGLQIEEQNKSYLYLKNQEERISLREILPVDCGNAQYAAPEMTGNMEYIAEPGIADDTLSYTVKHGALDRKGKIQIKVTTENYEDFVITFNLECNDQTPVRLQEGTEVTLKKDTLTYGGLLSALEFSEAEFVDEEGNTVEGTLEWKDGTQRPDTSVTSAEWIFMPSDEHMQMQKAARRSK
;
A
#
# COMPACT_ATOMS: atom_id res chain seq x y z
N MET A 1 4.86 9.54 -77.08
CA MET A 1 3.76 8.84 -76.43
C MET A 1 4.32 8.35 -75.10
N GLU A 2 4.05 9.08 -74.01
CA GLU A 2 4.42 8.63 -72.67
C GLU A 2 3.52 7.43 -72.34
N LEU A 3 4.14 6.29 -72.10
CA LEU A 3 3.43 5.14 -71.54
C LEU A 3 3.00 5.53 -70.15
N PRO A 4 1.69 5.36 -69.82
CA PRO A 4 1.29 5.60 -68.42
C PRO A 4 2.08 4.64 -67.52
N THR A 5 2.86 5.18 -66.60
CA THR A 5 3.52 4.44 -65.52
C THR A 5 2.45 3.90 -64.59
N GLN A 6 1.76 2.84 -65.04
CA GLN A 6 0.85 2.08 -64.18
C GLN A 6 1.70 1.15 -63.32
N ARG A 7 1.75 1.40 -62.03
CA ARG A 7 2.33 0.47 -61.09
C ARG A 7 1.34 -0.70 -60.89
N PRO A 8 1.69 -1.91 -61.28
CA PRO A 8 0.78 -3.03 -61.07
C PRO A 8 0.72 -3.42 -59.61
N ASP A 9 -0.45 -3.74 -59.10
CA ASP A 9 -0.69 -4.34 -57.79
C ASP A 9 -0.60 -5.88 -57.86
N THR A 10 -0.64 -6.54 -56.67
CA THR A 10 -0.51 -8.01 -56.58
C THR A 10 -1.66 -8.78 -57.23
N SER A 11 -2.76 -8.14 -57.61
CA SER A 11 -3.87 -8.76 -58.33
C SER A 11 -3.61 -8.89 -59.83
N VAL A 12 -2.60 -8.20 -60.34
CA VAL A 12 -2.27 -8.19 -61.78
C VAL A 12 -1.53 -9.47 -62.16
N THR A 13 -2.15 -10.29 -62.96
CA THR A 13 -1.60 -11.59 -63.46
C THR A 13 -1.13 -11.56 -64.87
N SER A 14 -1.33 -10.46 -65.62
CA SER A 14 -0.85 -10.33 -66.99
C SER A 14 -0.52 -8.89 -67.34
N ALA A 15 0.50 -8.68 -68.12
CA ALA A 15 0.88 -7.40 -68.70
C ALA A 15 0.68 -7.39 -70.19
N LYS A 16 0.11 -6.28 -70.71
CA LYS A 16 -0.03 -6.05 -72.14
C LYS A 16 1.26 -5.48 -72.69
N TRP A 17 1.62 -5.93 -73.91
CA TRP A 17 2.74 -5.40 -74.67
C TRP A 17 2.30 -4.96 -76.05
N ILE A 18 3.03 -3.99 -76.60
CA ILE A 18 2.89 -3.49 -77.95
C ILE A 18 4.26 -3.58 -78.62
N PHE A 19 4.28 -4.22 -79.72
CA PHE A 19 5.45 -4.21 -80.64
C PHE A 19 5.16 -3.28 -81.80
N THR A 20 5.93 -2.19 -81.87
CA THR A 20 5.84 -1.24 -82.98
C THR A 20 7.02 -1.42 -83.92
N PRO A 21 6.76 -1.90 -85.13
CA PRO A 21 7.81 -2.11 -86.15
C PRO A 21 8.45 -0.75 -86.53
N TYR A 22 9.72 -0.79 -86.91
CA TYR A 22 10.43 0.37 -87.44
C TYR A 22 10.01 0.68 -88.89
N ASP A 23 9.59 -0.34 -89.65
CA ASP A 23 9.10 -0.20 -91.07
C ASP A 23 7.63 0.13 -91.03
N ILE A 24 7.26 1.29 -91.59
CA ILE A 24 5.89 1.82 -91.68
C ILE A 24 4.93 0.97 -92.46
N ALA A 25 5.48 -0.01 -93.27
CA ALA A 25 4.66 -0.95 -94.03
C ALA A 25 3.99 -2.01 -93.17
N TYR A 26 4.37 -2.12 -91.89
CA TYR A 26 3.79 -3.05 -90.93
C TYR A 26 2.95 -2.30 -89.87
N VAL A 27 1.97 -2.97 -89.30
CA VAL A 27 1.12 -2.47 -88.20
C VAL A 27 1.63 -3.01 -86.90
N ASP A 28 1.30 -2.27 -85.85
CA ASP A 28 1.62 -2.71 -84.50
C ASP A 28 1.01 -4.08 -84.18
N ALA A 29 1.78 -4.91 -83.47
CA ALA A 29 1.29 -6.11 -82.85
C ALA A 29 1.08 -5.93 -81.37
N VAL A 30 -0.04 -6.44 -80.87
CA VAL A 30 -0.37 -6.35 -79.42
C VAL A 30 -0.59 -7.74 -78.84
N GLY A 31 -0.21 -7.89 -77.59
CA GLY A 31 -0.38 -9.20 -76.91
C GLY A 31 -0.36 -9.00 -75.39
N SER A 32 -0.40 -10.09 -74.66
CA SER A 32 -0.25 -10.11 -73.23
C SER A 32 0.65 -11.27 -72.83
N THR A 33 1.37 -11.10 -71.72
CA THR A 33 2.17 -12.16 -71.09
C THR A 33 1.82 -12.26 -69.59
N ALA A 34 1.88 -13.45 -69.04
CA ALA A 34 1.70 -13.65 -67.60
C ALA A 34 2.84 -12.99 -66.82
N ILE A 35 2.47 -12.33 -65.74
CA ILE A 35 3.39 -11.76 -64.75
C ILE A 35 2.93 -12.17 -63.36
N THR A 36 3.85 -12.16 -62.40
CA THR A 36 3.56 -12.26 -60.97
C THR A 36 4.09 -11.01 -60.29
N VAL A 37 3.23 -10.37 -59.52
CA VAL A 37 3.60 -9.24 -58.68
C VAL A 37 3.65 -9.74 -57.23
N GLU A 38 4.82 -9.73 -56.63
CA GLU A 38 5.03 -10.18 -55.25
C GLU A 38 4.74 -9.03 -54.28
N PRO A 39 4.14 -9.29 -53.08
CA PRO A 39 3.93 -8.28 -52.06
C PRO A 39 5.27 -7.69 -51.61
N LYS A 40 5.26 -6.37 -51.37
CA LYS A 40 6.43 -5.66 -50.86
C LYS A 40 6.53 -5.82 -49.34
N GLU A 41 7.73 -6.09 -48.82
CA GLU A 41 7.97 -6.17 -47.38
C GLU A 41 7.90 -4.78 -46.73
N LEU A 42 7.17 -4.71 -45.61
CA LEU A 42 7.16 -3.58 -44.70
C LEU A 42 7.84 -3.97 -43.39
N LYS A 43 8.49 -2.99 -42.76
CA LYS A 43 9.09 -3.13 -41.44
C LYS A 43 8.50 -2.12 -40.46
N VAL A 44 8.45 -2.47 -39.19
CA VAL A 44 8.11 -1.51 -38.12
C VAL A 44 9.36 -0.70 -37.81
N LEU A 45 9.26 0.62 -37.96
CA LEU A 45 10.35 1.54 -37.65
C LEU A 45 10.29 2.04 -36.21
N ALA A 46 9.11 2.42 -35.75
CA ALA A 46 8.85 2.95 -34.41
C ALA A 46 7.37 2.82 -34.04
N ALA A 47 7.05 2.98 -32.77
CA ALA A 47 5.68 3.03 -32.27
C ALA A 47 5.46 4.29 -31.43
N THR A 48 4.23 4.81 -31.44
CA THR A 48 3.78 5.86 -30.52
C THR A 48 2.78 5.24 -29.57
N ALA A 49 3.15 5.12 -28.30
CA ALA A 49 2.29 4.58 -27.26
C ALA A 49 1.82 5.68 -26.30
N ASP A 50 0.69 5.43 -25.66
CA ASP A 50 0.04 6.39 -24.76
C ASP A 50 0.68 6.35 -23.36
N ASP A 51 0.77 7.51 -22.72
CA ASP A 51 1.12 7.61 -21.30
C ASP A 51 0.04 6.93 -20.45
N LYS A 52 0.43 6.35 -19.32
CA LYS A 52 -0.50 5.69 -18.41
C LYS A 52 -0.17 5.98 -16.95
N VAL A 53 -1.12 5.68 -16.06
CA VAL A 53 -0.89 5.60 -14.62
C VAL A 53 -0.57 4.15 -14.27
N TYR A 54 0.30 3.95 -13.29
CA TYR A 54 0.63 2.62 -12.77
C TYR A 54 -0.63 1.84 -12.40
N ASP A 55 -0.76 0.66 -12.95
CA ASP A 55 -1.91 -0.25 -12.78
C ASP A 55 -1.48 -1.70 -12.49
N GLY A 56 -0.18 -1.92 -12.22
CA GLY A 56 0.39 -3.25 -11.98
C GLY A 56 0.62 -4.06 -13.25
N THR A 57 0.45 -3.47 -14.46
CA THR A 57 0.69 -4.13 -15.74
C THR A 57 1.75 -3.41 -16.57
N ALA A 58 2.42 -4.16 -17.45
CA ALA A 58 3.33 -3.59 -18.44
C ALA A 58 2.62 -3.19 -19.75
N ASP A 59 1.31 -3.37 -19.84
CA ASP A 59 0.56 -3.17 -21.07
C ASP A 59 0.37 -1.70 -21.41
N VAL A 60 0.57 -1.36 -22.69
CA VAL A 60 0.31 -0.01 -23.23
C VAL A 60 -0.51 -0.07 -24.49
N SER A 61 -1.33 0.95 -24.72
CA SER A 61 -2.04 1.20 -25.97
C SER A 61 -1.18 2.02 -26.92
N PHE A 62 -1.52 1.95 -28.20
CA PHE A 62 -0.84 2.68 -29.24
C PHE A 62 -1.76 3.72 -29.88
N SER A 63 -1.22 4.89 -30.17
CA SER A 63 -1.85 5.88 -31.04
C SER A 63 -1.32 5.80 -32.48
N ASP A 64 -0.11 5.23 -32.69
CA ASP A 64 0.44 5.05 -34.04
C ASP A 64 1.54 3.95 -34.05
N ILE A 65 1.72 3.30 -35.22
CA ILE A 65 2.85 2.43 -35.56
C ILE A 65 3.40 2.87 -36.89
N VAL A 66 4.63 3.33 -36.90
CA VAL A 66 5.33 3.81 -38.08
C VAL A 66 5.87 2.63 -38.88
N LEU A 67 5.40 2.47 -40.10
CA LEU A 67 5.86 1.45 -41.06
C LEU A 67 6.84 2.07 -42.07
N GLU A 68 7.90 1.35 -42.36
CA GLU A 68 8.87 1.67 -43.43
C GLU A 68 8.60 0.82 -44.65
N GLY A 69 8.67 1.43 -45.83
CA GLY A 69 8.57 0.73 -47.13
C GLY A 69 7.26 0.94 -47.88
N ILE A 70 6.30 1.70 -47.33
CA ILE A 70 5.05 2.05 -48.04
C ILE A 70 5.35 2.92 -49.25
N GLU A 71 4.75 2.60 -50.39
CA GLU A 71 4.89 3.37 -51.60
C GLU A 71 4.02 4.66 -51.54
N GLU A 72 4.50 5.71 -52.20
CA GLU A 72 3.79 6.97 -52.28
C GLU A 72 2.38 6.81 -52.89
N GLY A 73 1.37 7.28 -52.17
CA GLY A 73 -0.04 7.22 -52.59
C GLY A 73 -0.80 5.98 -52.13
N ASP A 74 -0.13 4.98 -51.50
CA ASP A 74 -0.79 3.79 -50.98
C ASP A 74 -1.31 4.04 -49.54
N GLU A 75 -2.48 3.49 -49.26
CA GLU A 75 -3.14 3.58 -47.94
C GLU A 75 -2.96 2.24 -47.22
N VAL A 76 -1.93 2.18 -46.36
CA VAL A 76 -1.59 1.01 -45.54
C VAL A 76 -1.16 1.48 -44.16
N SER A 77 -1.62 0.81 -43.13
CA SER A 77 -1.21 1.05 -41.73
C SER A 77 -1.28 -0.24 -40.92
N ALA A 78 -0.71 -0.25 -39.73
CA ALA A 78 -0.92 -1.33 -38.79
C ALA A 78 -2.31 -1.18 -38.11
N ASP A 79 -2.97 -2.31 -37.85
CA ASP A 79 -4.20 -2.35 -37.09
C ASP A 79 -3.87 -2.29 -35.58
N ILE A 80 -4.08 -1.12 -34.98
CA ILE A 80 -3.77 -0.83 -33.58
C ILE A 80 -5.00 -0.92 -32.65
N GLY A 81 -6.20 -1.22 -33.16
CA GLY A 81 -7.46 -1.03 -32.42
C GLY A 81 -7.57 -1.78 -31.09
N THR A 82 -7.10 -3.02 -31.02
CA THR A 82 -7.23 -3.88 -29.81
C THR A 82 -5.91 -4.41 -29.28
N ILE A 83 -4.81 -4.15 -29.98
CA ILE A 83 -3.50 -4.64 -29.55
C ILE A 83 -2.97 -3.87 -28.35
N ARG A 84 -2.14 -4.55 -27.57
CA ARG A 84 -1.37 -3.96 -26.48
C ARG A 84 0.11 -4.31 -26.65
N GLY A 85 0.96 -3.31 -26.47
CA GLY A 85 2.39 -3.55 -26.35
C GLY A 85 2.76 -3.85 -24.91
N THR A 86 3.94 -4.42 -24.73
CA THR A 86 4.47 -4.74 -23.41
C THR A 86 5.74 -3.92 -23.17
N LEU A 87 5.72 -3.09 -22.12
CA LEU A 87 6.91 -2.38 -21.63
C LEU A 87 7.87 -3.37 -20.97
N LYS A 88 9.13 -2.97 -20.86
CA LYS A 88 10.18 -3.80 -20.24
C LYS A 88 9.92 -4.13 -18.78
N ASP A 89 9.23 -3.24 -18.03
CA ASP A 89 8.94 -3.40 -16.63
C ASP A 89 7.52 -2.88 -16.35
N VAL A 90 6.94 -3.32 -15.24
CA VAL A 90 5.61 -2.88 -14.76
C VAL A 90 5.67 -1.60 -13.94
N LYS A 91 6.87 -1.13 -13.54
CA LYS A 91 7.05 -0.02 -12.61
C LYS A 91 6.64 1.34 -13.19
N ALA A 92 6.35 2.30 -12.31
CA ALA A 92 6.27 3.70 -12.71
C ALA A 92 7.65 4.20 -13.20
N GLY A 93 7.66 4.98 -14.27
CA GLY A 93 8.89 5.46 -14.90
C GLY A 93 8.72 5.84 -16.36
N ASN A 94 9.84 6.10 -17.03
CA ASN A 94 9.87 6.45 -18.45
C ASN A 94 10.46 5.30 -19.27
N TYR A 95 9.78 4.94 -20.35
CA TYR A 95 10.15 3.85 -21.24
C TYR A 95 10.35 4.37 -22.66
N THR A 96 11.40 3.91 -23.31
CA THR A 96 11.78 4.35 -24.67
C THR A 96 11.66 3.25 -25.72
N SER A 97 11.28 2.05 -25.32
CA SER A 97 11.05 0.90 -26.19
C SER A 97 9.86 0.08 -25.72
N VAL A 98 9.33 -0.73 -26.62
CA VAL A 98 8.16 -1.59 -26.38
C VAL A 98 8.29 -2.86 -27.19
N THR A 99 7.84 -3.98 -26.64
CA THR A 99 7.64 -5.24 -27.38
C THR A 99 6.23 -5.23 -27.97
N LEU A 100 6.13 -5.50 -29.27
CA LEU A 100 4.86 -5.55 -30.00
C LEU A 100 4.34 -6.97 -30.07
N PRO A 101 3.02 -7.18 -30.02
CA PRO A 101 2.41 -8.46 -30.38
C PRO A 101 2.44 -8.65 -31.91
N GLU A 102 1.89 -9.75 -32.40
CA GLU A 102 1.68 -9.96 -33.84
C GLU A 102 0.79 -8.84 -34.40
N LEU A 103 1.29 -8.16 -35.41
CA LEU A 103 0.62 -7.06 -36.08
C LEU A 103 -0.06 -7.52 -37.37
N ARG A 104 -1.17 -6.85 -37.70
CA ARG A 104 -1.86 -7.01 -38.97
C ARG A 104 -1.89 -5.69 -39.73
N LEU A 105 -1.88 -5.76 -41.05
CA LEU A 105 -2.04 -4.61 -41.91
C LEU A 105 -3.53 -4.28 -42.12
N THR A 106 -3.84 -3.00 -42.23
CA THR A 106 -5.13 -2.48 -42.65
C THR A 106 -4.93 -1.40 -43.72
N GLY A 107 -6.00 -0.98 -44.36
CA GLY A 107 -5.97 -0.04 -45.49
C GLY A 107 -6.36 -0.72 -46.82
N LYS A 108 -6.65 0.10 -47.86
CA LYS A 108 -7.15 -0.38 -49.13
C LYS A 108 -6.09 -1.14 -49.94
N ASP A 109 -4.80 -0.78 -49.73
CA ASP A 109 -3.69 -1.30 -50.51
C ASP A 109 -2.90 -2.40 -49.74
N LYS A 110 -3.40 -2.85 -48.58
CA LYS A 110 -2.71 -3.82 -47.69
C LYS A 110 -2.30 -5.15 -48.34
N GLU A 111 -3.06 -5.59 -49.35
CA GLU A 111 -2.79 -6.85 -50.06
C GLU A 111 -1.51 -6.80 -50.93
N ASN A 112 -1.02 -5.57 -51.21
CA ASN A 112 0.25 -5.35 -51.91
C ASN A 112 1.47 -5.46 -51.01
N TYR A 113 1.29 -5.76 -49.73
CA TYR A 113 2.33 -5.73 -48.74
C TYR A 113 2.30 -6.95 -47.84
N ILE A 114 3.47 -7.29 -47.31
CA ILE A 114 3.64 -8.26 -46.24
C ILE A 114 4.44 -7.61 -45.10
N LEU A 115 3.92 -7.71 -43.88
CA LEU A 115 4.60 -7.14 -42.71
C LEU A 115 5.60 -8.16 -42.15
N VAL A 116 6.87 -7.78 -42.13
CA VAL A 116 7.91 -8.49 -41.36
C VAL A 116 7.65 -8.21 -39.87
N GLN A 117 7.24 -9.26 -39.15
CA GLN A 117 6.94 -9.13 -37.70
C GLN A 117 8.22 -8.81 -36.92
N PRO A 118 8.18 -7.82 -36.04
CA PRO A 118 9.31 -7.48 -35.18
C PRO A 118 9.58 -8.61 -34.17
N THR A 119 10.84 -8.97 -33.99
CA THR A 119 11.29 -9.95 -32.99
C THR A 119 11.93 -9.30 -31.77
N ASP A 120 12.33 -8.05 -31.89
CA ASP A 120 13.00 -7.27 -30.87
C ASP A 120 12.11 -6.12 -30.38
N GLU A 121 12.52 -5.49 -29.29
CA GLU A 121 11.88 -4.26 -28.82
C GLU A 121 11.96 -3.15 -29.87
N ILE A 122 10.85 -2.48 -30.11
CA ILE A 122 10.74 -1.37 -31.06
C ILE A 122 10.91 -0.03 -30.30
N PRO A 123 11.68 0.91 -30.87
CA PRO A 123 11.82 2.23 -30.28
C PRO A 123 10.47 2.98 -30.28
N LEU A 124 10.22 3.70 -29.22
CA LEU A 124 9.10 4.63 -29.12
C LEU A 124 9.49 5.98 -29.74
N THR A 125 8.60 6.59 -30.52
CA THR A 125 8.77 7.93 -31.08
C THR A 125 8.89 9.00 -30.01
N LYS A 126 8.23 8.76 -28.86
CA LYS A 126 8.27 9.56 -27.63
C LYS A 126 8.31 8.58 -26.46
N ALA A 127 9.13 8.87 -25.45
CA ALA A 127 9.12 8.09 -24.21
C ALA A 127 7.71 8.05 -23.61
N VAL A 128 7.26 6.86 -23.24
CA VAL A 128 6.01 6.66 -22.48
C VAL A 128 6.28 6.95 -21.02
N ASN A 129 5.48 7.79 -20.42
CA ASN A 129 5.48 8.05 -18.98
C ASN A 129 4.43 7.14 -18.30
N VAL A 130 4.90 6.25 -17.43
CA VAL A 130 4.05 5.54 -16.47
C VAL A 130 4.10 6.31 -15.17
N ALA A 131 3.08 7.15 -14.93
CA ALA A 131 2.97 7.96 -13.72
C ALA A 131 2.69 7.08 -12.50
N LYS A 132 3.12 7.53 -11.32
CA LYS A 132 2.77 6.87 -10.06
C LYS A 132 1.25 6.87 -9.85
N SER A 133 0.74 5.79 -9.26
CA SER A 133 -0.68 5.73 -8.89
C SER A 133 -0.95 6.58 -7.67
N SER A 134 -2.02 7.37 -7.72
CA SER A 134 -2.50 8.20 -6.61
C SER A 134 -3.61 7.49 -5.83
N GLY A 135 -3.88 7.96 -4.61
CA GLY A 135 -5.03 7.51 -3.84
C GLY A 135 -4.84 6.21 -3.08
N LEU A 136 -3.60 5.72 -2.93
CA LEU A 136 -3.32 4.61 -2.02
C LEU A 136 -3.73 5.01 -0.60
N GLN A 137 -4.63 4.23 0.01
CA GLN A 137 -5.06 4.38 1.40
C GLN A 137 -4.47 3.23 2.22
N ILE A 138 -3.70 3.58 3.25
CA ILE A 138 -3.23 2.62 4.26
C ILE A 138 -4.12 2.77 5.50
N GLU A 139 -4.66 1.66 5.98
CA GLU A 139 -5.46 1.66 7.21
C GLU A 139 -4.63 2.15 8.40
N GLU A 140 -5.25 2.98 9.26
CA GLU A 140 -4.62 3.46 10.48
C GLU A 140 -4.39 2.27 11.43
N GLN A 141 -3.18 2.19 11.98
CA GLN A 141 -2.78 1.16 12.92
C GLN A 141 -3.12 1.60 14.35
N ASN A 142 -3.92 0.82 15.06
CA ASN A 142 -4.30 1.15 16.43
C ASN A 142 -3.55 0.24 17.41
N LYS A 143 -2.88 0.83 18.40
CA LYS A 143 -2.13 0.15 19.45
C LYS A 143 -2.60 0.65 20.82
N SER A 144 -3.00 -0.26 21.68
CA SER A 144 -3.38 0.03 23.06
C SER A 144 -2.43 -0.66 24.02
N TYR A 145 -1.94 0.08 25.00
CA TYR A 145 -1.02 -0.38 26.02
C TYR A 145 -1.69 -0.27 27.38
N LEU A 146 -1.85 -1.40 28.04
CA LEU A 146 -2.41 -1.51 29.37
C LEU A 146 -1.36 -2.12 30.26
N TYR A 147 -0.99 -1.47 31.33
CA TYR A 147 -0.08 -2.01 32.32
C TYR A 147 1.26 -2.49 31.74
N LEU A 148 2.22 -1.59 31.60
CA LEU A 148 3.51 -1.87 30.99
C LEU A 148 4.70 -1.57 31.90
N LYS A 149 5.75 -2.40 31.75
CA LYS A 149 7.09 -2.15 32.28
C LYS A 149 7.98 -1.88 31.08
N ASN A 150 8.29 -0.64 30.74
CA ASN A 150 9.22 -0.24 29.68
C ASN A 150 9.34 -1.31 28.56
N GLN A 151 8.39 -1.32 27.65
CA GLN A 151 8.33 -2.33 26.58
C GLN A 151 8.86 -1.76 25.27
N GLU A 152 9.79 -2.48 24.64
CA GLU A 152 10.21 -2.17 23.27
C GLU A 152 9.21 -2.77 22.27
N GLU A 153 8.70 -1.93 21.37
CA GLU A 153 7.85 -2.31 20.25
C GLU A 153 8.65 -2.30 18.96
N ARG A 154 8.43 -3.31 18.12
CA ARG A 154 9.00 -3.42 16.78
C ARG A 154 7.91 -3.80 15.79
N ILE A 155 7.73 -2.99 14.76
CA ILE A 155 6.67 -3.13 13.78
C ILE A 155 7.28 -3.13 12.39
N SER A 156 7.09 -4.21 11.64
CA SER A 156 7.48 -4.28 10.24
C SER A 156 6.58 -3.36 9.40
N LEU A 157 7.16 -2.30 8.86
CA LEU A 157 6.45 -1.39 7.97
C LEU A 157 6.18 -2.05 6.61
N ARG A 158 7.06 -2.96 6.20
CA ARG A 158 6.92 -3.68 4.93
C ARG A 158 5.65 -4.53 4.87
N GLU A 159 5.20 -5.08 5.98
CA GLU A 159 3.96 -5.88 6.05
C GLU A 159 2.69 -5.04 5.94
N ILE A 160 2.79 -3.73 6.18
CA ILE A 160 1.68 -2.77 6.05
C ILE A 160 1.53 -2.29 4.60
N LEU A 161 2.62 -2.31 3.84
CA LEU A 161 2.66 -1.80 2.48
C LEU A 161 2.13 -2.81 1.46
N PRO A 162 1.54 -2.35 0.34
CA PRO A 162 1.23 -3.21 -0.80
C PRO A 162 2.47 -3.94 -1.31
N VAL A 163 2.29 -5.18 -1.73
CA VAL A 163 3.39 -6.02 -2.24
C VAL A 163 4.06 -5.40 -3.47
N ASP A 164 3.28 -4.72 -4.29
CA ASP A 164 3.67 -4.10 -5.55
C ASP A 164 4.13 -2.64 -5.43
N CYS A 165 4.31 -2.10 -4.21
CA CYS A 165 4.76 -0.72 -4.04
C CYS A 165 6.19 -0.45 -4.53
N GLY A 166 6.97 -1.50 -4.81
CA GLY A 166 8.38 -1.41 -5.13
C GLY A 166 9.24 -1.11 -3.90
N ASN A 167 10.36 -0.43 -4.09
CA ASN A 167 11.20 0.03 -2.97
C ASN A 167 10.49 1.15 -2.22
N ALA A 168 10.55 1.10 -0.90
CA ALA A 168 9.99 2.10 -0.01
C ALA A 168 11.10 2.86 0.73
N GLN A 169 10.88 4.16 0.93
CA GLN A 169 11.71 5.02 1.76
C GLN A 169 10.83 5.69 2.80
N TYR A 170 11.32 5.78 4.02
CA TYR A 170 10.57 6.30 5.16
C TYR A 170 11.23 7.57 5.68
N ALA A 171 10.43 8.61 5.91
CA ALA A 171 10.88 9.77 6.65
C ALA A 171 11.01 9.43 8.15
N ALA A 172 11.69 10.29 8.91
CA ALA A 172 11.75 10.16 10.36
C ALA A 172 10.32 10.17 10.96
N PRO A 173 10.03 9.36 11.99
CA PRO A 173 8.73 9.35 12.64
C PRO A 173 8.40 10.71 13.27
N GLU A 174 7.22 11.23 13.00
CA GLU A 174 6.68 12.45 13.62
C GLU A 174 5.67 12.04 14.70
N MET A 175 5.82 12.61 15.90
CA MET A 175 4.92 12.37 17.03
C MET A 175 4.01 13.56 17.25
N THR A 176 2.71 13.28 17.48
CA THR A 176 1.70 14.28 17.80
C THR A 176 0.82 13.81 18.95
N GLY A 177 0.27 14.75 19.74
CA GLY A 177 -0.52 14.43 20.91
C GLY A 177 0.34 14.26 22.17
N ASN A 178 -0.19 13.57 23.18
CA ASN A 178 0.50 13.36 24.44
C ASN A 178 1.36 12.09 24.38
N MET A 179 2.61 12.25 23.93
CA MET A 179 3.54 11.16 23.59
C MET A 179 4.74 11.06 24.54
N GLU A 180 4.68 11.64 25.73
CA GLU A 180 5.78 11.62 26.70
C GLU A 180 6.18 10.21 27.15
N TYR A 181 5.26 9.25 27.01
CA TYR A 181 5.48 7.85 27.33
C TYR A 181 6.15 7.05 26.21
N ILE A 182 6.34 7.63 25.02
CA ILE A 182 7.06 7.01 23.92
C ILE A 182 8.48 7.57 23.86
N ALA A 183 9.44 6.68 23.86
CA ALA A 183 10.85 7.03 23.76
C ALA A 183 11.47 6.44 22.48
N GLU A 184 12.43 7.19 21.94
CA GLU A 184 13.34 6.74 20.89
C GLU A 184 12.66 6.13 19.65
N PRO A 185 11.61 6.77 19.09
CA PRO A 185 11.04 6.25 17.85
C PRO A 185 12.05 6.38 16.72
N GLY A 186 12.27 5.27 16.02
CA GLY A 186 13.22 5.20 14.92
C GLY A 186 12.81 4.16 13.89
N ILE A 187 13.37 4.27 12.68
CA ILE A 187 13.16 3.30 11.61
C ILE A 187 14.52 2.79 11.15
N ALA A 188 14.67 1.48 11.13
CA ALA A 188 15.82 0.79 10.57
C ALA A 188 15.34 -0.50 9.89
N ASP A 189 15.86 -0.80 8.70
CA ASP A 189 15.56 -2.02 7.94
C ASP A 189 14.04 -2.30 7.82
N ASP A 190 13.29 -1.30 7.36
CA ASP A 190 11.82 -1.33 7.23
C ASP A 190 11.06 -1.61 8.55
N THR A 191 11.71 -1.44 9.69
CA THR A 191 11.12 -1.69 11.00
C THR A 191 11.03 -0.40 11.81
N LEU A 192 9.81 0.00 12.20
CA LEU A 192 9.58 1.01 13.22
C LEU A 192 9.85 0.41 14.59
N SER A 193 10.70 1.04 15.38
CA SER A 193 10.93 0.70 16.79
C SER A 193 10.69 1.89 17.69
N TYR A 194 10.17 1.64 18.88
CA TYR A 194 10.01 2.63 19.96
C TYR A 194 9.86 1.92 21.29
N THR A 195 10.13 2.64 22.37
CA THR A 195 9.93 2.12 23.73
C THR A 195 8.72 2.80 24.37
N VAL A 196 7.79 2.00 24.88
CA VAL A 196 6.67 2.48 25.70
C VAL A 196 7.13 2.52 27.15
N LYS A 197 7.13 3.72 27.75
CA LYS A 197 7.58 3.92 29.13
C LYS A 197 6.47 3.56 30.12
N HIS A 198 6.86 2.99 31.23
CA HIS A 198 5.99 2.79 32.40
C HIS A 198 5.48 4.13 32.97
N GLY A 199 4.30 4.11 33.57
CA GLY A 199 3.75 5.25 34.29
C GLY A 199 2.89 6.24 33.46
N ALA A 200 2.48 5.85 32.26
CA ALA A 200 1.60 6.67 31.42
C ALA A 200 0.13 6.31 31.62
N LEU A 201 -0.65 7.23 32.18
CA LEU A 201 -2.08 7.08 32.41
C LEU A 201 -2.88 7.97 31.46
N ASP A 202 -3.87 7.37 30.79
CA ASP A 202 -4.82 8.05 29.88
C ASP A 202 -4.14 8.97 28.85
N ARG A 203 -3.11 8.45 28.19
CA ARG A 203 -2.35 9.17 27.17
C ARG A 203 -2.73 8.69 25.77
N LYS A 204 -2.95 9.64 24.87
CA LYS A 204 -3.28 9.36 23.46
C LYS A 204 -2.43 10.23 22.55
N GLY A 205 -1.94 9.62 21.50
CA GLY A 205 -1.16 10.33 20.49
C GLY A 205 -1.00 9.52 19.23
N LYS A 206 -0.21 10.03 18.30
CA LYS A 206 0.04 9.40 17.00
C LYS A 206 1.52 9.42 16.65
N ILE A 207 1.97 8.37 16.00
CA ILE A 207 3.20 8.35 15.22
C ILE A 207 2.80 8.37 13.75
N GLN A 208 3.33 9.31 12.99
CA GLN A 208 3.10 9.44 11.56
C GLN A 208 4.42 9.30 10.80
N ILE A 209 4.39 8.53 9.71
CA ILE A 209 5.56 8.23 8.90
C ILE A 209 5.20 8.53 7.44
N LYS A 210 5.84 9.52 6.84
CA LYS A 210 5.73 9.76 5.41
C LYS A 210 6.51 8.69 4.65
N VAL A 211 5.87 8.10 3.64
CA VAL A 211 6.42 7.02 2.83
C VAL A 211 6.46 7.44 1.37
N THR A 212 7.61 7.25 0.75
CA THR A 212 7.81 7.41 -0.70
C THR A 212 8.08 6.04 -1.31
N THR A 213 7.37 5.68 -2.37
CA THR A 213 7.53 4.40 -3.07
C THR A 213 7.80 4.58 -4.56
N GLU A 214 8.16 3.49 -5.26
CA GLU A 214 8.38 3.53 -6.71
C GLU A 214 7.09 3.73 -7.48
N ASN A 215 6.01 3.03 -7.10
CA ASN A 215 4.79 2.89 -7.91
C ASN A 215 3.61 3.74 -7.45
N TYR A 216 3.64 4.25 -6.23
CA TYR A 216 2.58 5.08 -5.65
C TYR A 216 3.11 6.46 -5.27
N GLU A 217 2.27 7.49 -5.37
CA GLU A 217 2.55 8.81 -4.82
C GLU A 217 2.78 8.73 -3.30
N ASP A 218 3.45 9.74 -2.74
CA ASP A 218 3.73 9.80 -1.32
C ASP A 218 2.45 9.71 -0.47
N PHE A 219 2.49 8.92 0.59
CA PHE A 219 1.41 8.76 1.55
C PHE A 219 1.94 8.71 2.98
N VAL A 220 1.05 8.62 3.96
CA VAL A 220 1.40 8.60 5.38
C VAL A 220 0.85 7.33 6.04
N ILE A 221 1.71 6.62 6.76
CA ILE A 221 1.29 5.58 7.70
C ILE A 221 1.04 6.24 9.05
N THR A 222 -0.11 5.99 9.66
CA THR A 222 -0.49 6.53 10.96
C THR A 222 -0.67 5.41 11.97
N PHE A 223 0.03 5.50 13.10
CA PHE A 223 -0.17 4.68 14.28
C PHE A 223 -0.87 5.52 15.34
N ASN A 224 -2.09 5.15 15.72
CA ASN A 224 -2.79 5.72 16.87
C ASN A 224 -2.37 4.93 18.10
N LEU A 225 -1.83 5.61 19.09
CA LEU A 225 -1.36 5.01 20.32
C LEU A 225 -2.21 5.48 21.49
N GLU A 226 -2.66 4.53 22.29
CA GLU A 226 -3.37 4.77 23.54
C GLU A 226 -2.66 4.01 24.66
N CYS A 227 -2.27 4.71 25.72
CA CYS A 227 -1.65 4.13 26.88
C CYS A 227 -2.46 4.45 28.13
N ASN A 228 -2.82 3.41 28.86
CA ASN A 228 -3.47 3.50 30.16
C ASN A 228 -2.77 2.53 31.11
N ASP A 229 -1.57 2.89 31.49
CA ASP A 229 -0.68 2.06 32.32
C ASP A 229 -1.07 2.24 33.79
N GLN A 230 -1.65 1.19 34.37
CA GLN A 230 -1.98 1.13 35.79
C GLN A 230 -1.30 -0.09 36.42
N THR A 231 -0.42 0.16 37.36
CA THR A 231 0.27 -0.88 38.12
C THR A 231 -0.67 -1.56 39.12
N PRO A 232 -0.87 -2.88 39.08
CA PRO A 232 -1.65 -3.59 40.10
C PRO A 232 -1.02 -3.44 41.49
N VAL A 233 -1.88 -3.25 42.47
CA VAL A 233 -1.49 -3.22 43.88
C VAL A 233 -2.07 -4.44 44.57
N ARG A 234 -1.31 -5.06 45.45
CA ARG A 234 -1.74 -6.19 46.27
C ARG A 234 -1.39 -6.00 47.72
N LEU A 235 -2.14 -6.67 48.59
CA LEU A 235 -1.79 -6.74 50.00
C LEU A 235 -0.45 -7.47 50.15
N GLN A 236 0.46 -6.94 51.01
CA GLN A 236 1.73 -7.59 51.31
C GLN A 236 1.49 -9.03 51.81
N GLU A 237 2.26 -9.99 51.28
CA GLU A 237 2.14 -11.39 51.70
C GLU A 237 2.42 -11.55 53.19
N GLY A 238 1.54 -12.25 53.90
CA GLY A 238 1.64 -12.45 55.34
C GLY A 238 1.02 -11.33 56.18
N THR A 239 0.42 -10.28 55.53
CA THR A 239 -0.32 -9.26 56.22
C THR A 239 -1.83 -9.40 55.96
N GLU A 240 -2.62 -8.87 56.88
CA GLU A 240 -4.10 -8.83 56.78
C GLU A 240 -4.62 -7.41 57.02
N VAL A 241 -5.68 -7.02 56.33
CA VAL A 241 -6.40 -5.82 56.64
C VAL A 241 -7.20 -6.05 57.93
N THR A 242 -6.85 -5.33 58.99
CA THR A 242 -7.49 -5.47 60.30
C THR A 242 -8.16 -4.15 60.69
N LEU A 243 -8.99 -4.19 61.71
CA LEU A 243 -9.65 -3.01 62.30
C LEU A 243 -9.06 -2.69 63.67
N LYS A 244 -8.99 -1.42 64.02
CA LYS A 244 -8.60 -0.98 65.37
C LYS A 244 -9.58 -1.47 66.41
N LYS A 245 -10.88 -1.55 66.03
CA LYS A 245 -11.95 -2.14 66.81
C LYS A 245 -12.86 -2.86 65.82
N ASP A 246 -13.15 -4.11 66.08
CA ASP A 246 -13.95 -4.99 65.20
C ASP A 246 -15.44 -5.16 65.60
N THR A 247 -15.85 -4.42 66.61
CA THR A 247 -17.20 -4.47 67.16
C THR A 247 -17.97 -3.23 66.89
N LEU A 248 -19.19 -3.37 66.34
CA LEU A 248 -20.12 -2.28 66.06
C LEU A 248 -21.43 -2.53 66.81
N THR A 249 -21.98 -1.53 67.43
CA THR A 249 -23.29 -1.60 68.05
C THR A 249 -24.38 -1.63 66.94
N TYR A 250 -25.39 -2.49 67.10
CA TYR A 250 -26.48 -2.57 66.14
C TYR A 250 -27.06 -1.16 65.82
N GLY A 251 -27.23 -0.92 64.52
CA GLY A 251 -27.63 0.40 64.01
C GLY A 251 -26.47 1.41 63.78
N GLY A 252 -25.25 1.07 64.16
CA GLY A 252 -24.06 1.84 63.80
C GLY A 252 -23.72 1.74 62.33
N LEU A 253 -22.92 2.71 61.80
CA LEU A 253 -22.44 2.74 60.42
C LEU A 253 -21.11 2.02 60.34
N LEU A 254 -20.84 1.36 59.18
CA LEU A 254 -19.51 0.78 58.90
C LEU A 254 -18.39 1.84 58.98
N SER A 255 -18.66 3.07 58.55
CA SER A 255 -17.70 4.19 58.67
C SER A 255 -17.24 4.52 60.09
N ALA A 256 -17.92 4.01 61.13
CA ALA A 256 -17.47 4.12 62.49
C ALA A 256 -16.36 3.15 62.90
N LEU A 257 -16.08 2.15 62.03
CA LEU A 257 -14.98 1.21 62.21
C LEU A 257 -13.75 1.67 61.40
N GLU A 258 -12.67 1.93 62.15
CA GLU A 258 -11.43 2.36 61.53
C GLU A 258 -10.52 1.16 61.21
N PHE A 259 -9.86 1.23 60.05
CA PHE A 259 -8.85 0.25 59.68
C PHE A 259 -7.57 0.42 60.53
N SER A 260 -6.92 -0.68 60.83
CA SER A 260 -5.52 -0.69 61.29
C SER A 260 -4.60 -0.48 60.09
N GLU A 261 -3.33 -0.23 60.37
CA GLU A 261 -2.31 -0.19 59.32
C GLU A 261 -2.26 -1.55 58.59
N ALA A 262 -2.30 -1.50 57.28
CA ALA A 262 -2.11 -2.63 56.38
C ALA A 262 -1.11 -2.21 55.32
N GLU A 263 -0.24 -3.11 54.93
CA GLU A 263 0.81 -2.83 53.99
C GLU A 263 0.44 -3.34 52.60
N PHE A 264 0.48 -2.45 51.63
CA PHE A 264 0.20 -2.74 50.23
C PHE A 264 1.47 -2.57 49.43
N VAL A 265 1.67 -3.47 48.44
CA VAL A 265 2.85 -3.46 47.56
C VAL A 265 2.44 -3.56 46.12
N ASP A 266 3.31 -3.06 45.25
CA ASP A 266 3.25 -3.30 43.81
C ASP A 266 3.72 -4.72 43.44
N GLU A 267 3.79 -5.04 42.16
CA GLU A 267 4.29 -6.34 41.69
C GLU A 267 5.79 -6.56 42.00
N GLU A 268 6.55 -5.49 42.16
CA GLU A 268 7.99 -5.52 42.46
C GLU A 268 8.26 -5.66 43.97
N GLY A 269 7.23 -5.53 44.78
CA GLY A 269 7.32 -5.60 46.23
C GLY A 269 7.64 -4.26 46.90
N ASN A 270 7.53 -3.15 46.16
CA ASN A 270 7.69 -1.80 46.74
C ASN A 270 6.41 -1.41 47.49
N THR A 271 6.55 -0.81 48.66
CA THR A 271 5.41 -0.30 49.45
C THR A 271 4.65 0.77 48.70
N VAL A 272 3.33 0.65 48.67
CA VAL A 272 2.40 1.59 48.03
C VAL A 272 1.63 2.35 49.11
N GLU A 273 1.82 3.65 49.14
CA GLU A 273 1.06 4.54 50.00
C GLU A 273 -0.39 4.73 49.51
N GLY A 274 -1.34 4.83 50.43
CA GLY A 274 -2.74 4.99 50.05
C GLY A 274 -3.67 5.05 51.26
N THR A 275 -4.97 5.04 50.99
CA THR A 275 -6.02 5.04 52.01
C THR A 275 -6.92 3.83 51.89
N LEU A 276 -7.31 3.27 53.05
CA LEU A 276 -8.30 2.20 53.17
C LEU A 276 -9.66 2.80 53.50
N GLU A 277 -10.66 2.49 52.71
CA GLU A 277 -12.02 2.94 52.96
C GLU A 277 -13.01 1.77 52.79
N TRP A 278 -14.15 1.87 53.47
CA TRP A 278 -15.27 0.98 53.23
C TRP A 278 -15.88 1.28 51.87
N LYS A 279 -16.17 0.27 51.08
CA LYS A 279 -16.82 0.46 49.75
C LYS A 279 -18.18 1.16 49.90
N ASP A 280 -18.89 0.85 50.96
CA ASP A 280 -20.11 1.57 51.40
C ASP A 280 -20.04 1.79 52.92
N GLY A 281 -19.44 2.85 53.34
CA GLY A 281 -19.33 3.23 54.74
C GLY A 281 -20.66 3.60 55.38
N THR A 282 -21.70 3.86 54.62
CA THR A 282 -23.06 4.20 55.12
C THR A 282 -23.88 2.97 55.46
N GLN A 283 -23.42 1.76 55.13
CA GLN A 283 -24.10 0.52 55.46
C GLN A 283 -24.25 0.34 56.98
N ARG A 284 -25.42 -0.13 57.40
CA ARG A 284 -25.73 -0.48 58.78
C ARG A 284 -25.90 -2.00 58.88
N PRO A 285 -24.81 -2.72 59.17
CA PRO A 285 -24.88 -4.19 59.20
C PRO A 285 -25.74 -4.67 60.39
N ASP A 286 -26.47 -5.75 60.14
CA ASP A 286 -27.16 -6.49 61.19
C ASP A 286 -26.23 -7.56 61.82
N THR A 287 -26.71 -8.25 62.81
CA THR A 287 -25.93 -9.23 63.56
C THR A 287 -25.58 -10.49 62.76
N SER A 288 -26.12 -10.66 61.57
CA SER A 288 -25.81 -11.79 60.66
C SER A 288 -24.70 -11.49 59.66
N VAL A 289 -24.33 -10.20 59.52
CA VAL A 289 -23.26 -9.77 58.58
C VAL A 289 -21.91 -10.16 59.15
N THR A 290 -21.21 -11.01 58.45
CA THR A 290 -19.88 -11.51 58.82
C THR A 290 -18.75 -10.99 57.96
N SER A 291 -19.06 -10.21 56.90
CA SER A 291 -18.05 -9.61 56.02
C SER A 291 -18.56 -8.29 55.44
N ALA A 292 -17.64 -7.37 55.22
CA ALA A 292 -17.91 -6.16 54.49
C ALA A 292 -16.74 -5.85 53.51
N GLU A 293 -17.07 -5.18 52.42
CA GLU A 293 -16.12 -4.89 51.36
C GLU A 293 -15.39 -3.57 51.67
N TRP A 294 -14.09 -3.58 51.39
CA TRP A 294 -13.23 -2.40 51.51
C TRP A 294 -12.51 -2.14 50.18
N ILE A 295 -12.00 -0.92 50.04
CA ILE A 295 -11.21 -0.47 48.90
C ILE A 295 -9.94 0.16 49.41
N PHE A 296 -8.80 -0.22 48.87
CA PHE A 296 -7.55 0.51 49.02
C PHE A 296 -7.41 1.44 47.83
N MET A 297 -7.25 2.73 48.07
CA MET A 297 -7.00 3.76 47.09
C MET A 297 -5.54 4.20 47.19
N PRO A 298 -4.71 3.83 46.24
CA PRO A 298 -3.33 4.32 46.21
C PRO A 298 -3.28 5.84 46.08
N SER A 299 -2.29 6.45 46.71
CA SER A 299 -2.02 7.90 46.56
C SER A 299 -1.47 8.26 45.20
N ASP A 300 -0.87 7.29 44.47
CA ASP A 300 -0.40 7.42 43.10
C ASP A 300 -1.50 7.00 42.13
N GLU A 301 -1.90 7.91 41.23
CA GLU A 301 -2.93 7.67 40.21
C GLU A 301 -2.57 6.60 39.20
N HIS A 302 -1.27 6.24 39.05
CA HIS A 302 -0.79 5.17 38.19
C HIS A 302 -0.95 3.78 38.81
N MET A 303 -1.40 3.67 40.05
CA MET A 303 -1.67 2.43 40.72
C MET A 303 -3.15 2.05 40.65
N GLN A 304 -3.42 0.74 40.44
CA GLN A 304 -4.79 0.24 40.44
C GLN A 304 -5.38 0.17 41.86
N MET A 305 -6.63 0.58 42.01
CA MET A 305 -7.39 0.37 43.25
C MET A 305 -7.54 -1.12 43.53
N GLN A 306 -7.20 -1.58 44.70
CA GLN A 306 -7.49 -2.94 45.17
C GLN A 306 -8.83 -2.99 45.91
N LYS A 307 -9.65 -4.01 45.56
CA LYS A 307 -10.94 -4.29 46.21
C LYS A 307 -10.94 -5.69 46.78
N ALA A 308 -11.36 -5.84 48.02
CA ALA A 308 -11.57 -7.14 48.62
C ALA A 308 -12.67 -7.15 49.66
N ALA A 309 -13.19 -8.30 50.00
CA ALA A 309 -14.14 -8.51 51.07
C ALA A 309 -13.44 -9.13 52.29
N ARG A 310 -13.63 -8.50 53.46
CA ARG A 310 -13.16 -9.07 54.70
C ARG A 310 -14.23 -10.01 55.26
N ARG A 311 -13.85 -11.25 55.60
CA ARG A 311 -14.68 -12.14 56.41
C ARG A 311 -14.42 -11.81 57.89
N SER A 312 -15.46 -11.53 58.67
CA SER A 312 -15.34 -11.53 60.13
C SER A 312 -15.32 -13.00 60.59
N LYS A 313 -14.47 -13.32 61.54
CA LYS A 313 -14.47 -14.63 62.19
C LYS A 313 -15.66 -14.78 63.13
#